data_eb04c3a258f765762a2bc47793696235
#
_entry.id   eb04c3a258f765762a2bc47793696235
#
_cell.length_a   1.000
_cell.length_b   1.000
_cell.length_c   1.000
_cell.angle_alpha   90.00
_cell.angle_beta   90.00
_cell.angle_gamma   90.00
#
_symmetry.space_group_name_H-M   'P 1'
#
loop_
_entity.id
_entity.type
_entity.pdbx_description
1 polymer ?
#
loop_
_entity_poly.entity_id
_entity_poly.type
_entity_poly.pdbx_seq_one_letter_code
_entity_poly.pdbx_strand_id
1 'polypeptide(L)'
;MTPEMRRQHNAMSSANKYWQAFKKSLQESDFKKTGRSLEGMQKSLADLEGFKPHKNAERMEDFREQARTFKANLVKVAHAVKGRDKAQAESLAAKIDTSCLECHHAFR
;
A
#
# COMPACT_ATOMS: atom_id res chain seq x y z
N MET A 1 -23.04 -5.78 4.65
CA MET A 1 -21.82 -5.69 3.82
C MET A 1 -21.92 -6.67 2.67
N THR A 2 -21.73 -6.19 1.44
CA THR A 2 -21.75 -7.06 0.26
C THR A 2 -20.48 -7.92 0.22
N PRO A 3 -20.49 -9.06 -0.53
CA PRO A 3 -19.27 -9.86 -0.71
C PRO A 3 -18.12 -9.07 -1.31
N GLU A 4 -18.42 -8.13 -2.22
CA GLU A 4 -17.39 -7.27 -2.82
C GLU A 4 -16.75 -6.35 -1.78
N MET A 5 -17.56 -5.70 -0.96
CA MET A 5 -17.08 -4.83 0.10
C MET A 5 -16.25 -5.60 1.13
N ARG A 6 -16.67 -6.84 1.43
CA ARG A 6 -15.92 -7.71 2.33
C ARG A 6 -14.54 -8.04 1.76
N ARG A 7 -14.45 -8.35 0.47
CA ARG A 7 -13.17 -8.63 -0.18
C ARG A 7 -12.24 -7.42 -0.13
N GLN A 8 -12.79 -6.23 -0.41
CA GLN A 8 -12.02 -4.99 -0.35
C GLN A 8 -11.50 -4.74 1.07
N HIS A 9 -12.37 -4.92 2.05
CA HIS A 9 -12.02 -4.75 3.46
C HIS A 9 -10.92 -5.74 3.86
N ASN A 10 -11.05 -7.00 3.47
CA ASN A 10 -10.05 -8.03 3.77
C ASN A 10 -8.72 -7.74 3.10
N ALA A 11 -8.73 -7.27 1.86
CA ALA A 11 -7.52 -6.89 1.13
C ALA A 11 -6.79 -5.75 1.85
N MET A 12 -7.51 -4.73 2.30
CA MET A 12 -6.92 -3.60 3.01
C MET A 12 -6.38 -4.03 4.37
N SER A 13 -7.08 -4.92 5.08
CA SER A 13 -6.63 -5.45 6.35
C SER A 13 -5.33 -6.25 6.18
N SER A 14 -5.27 -7.12 5.17
CA SER A 14 -4.07 -7.89 4.84
C SER A 14 -2.91 -6.97 4.45
N ALA A 15 -3.18 -5.98 3.60
CA ALA A 15 -2.17 -5.01 3.19
C ALA A 15 -1.60 -4.28 4.39
N ASN A 16 -2.44 -3.88 5.33
CA ASN A 16 -1.98 -3.18 6.53
C ASN A 16 -1.06 -4.07 7.38
N LYS A 17 -1.39 -5.35 7.53
CA LYS A 17 -0.55 -6.29 8.27
C LYS A 17 0.83 -6.42 7.62
N TYR A 18 0.87 -6.57 6.31
CA TYR A 18 2.13 -6.64 5.56
C TYR A 18 2.90 -5.33 5.67
N TRP A 19 2.20 -4.20 5.64
CA TRP A 19 2.84 -2.89 5.74
C TRP A 19 3.50 -2.69 7.11
N GLN A 20 2.83 -3.08 8.19
CA GLN A 20 3.42 -3.00 9.53
C GLN A 20 4.64 -3.92 9.64
N ALA A 21 4.56 -5.15 9.10
CA ALA A 21 5.69 -6.07 9.07
C ALA A 21 6.84 -5.51 8.23
N PHE A 22 6.53 -4.86 7.12
CA PHE A 22 7.51 -4.19 6.26
C PHE A 22 8.28 -3.13 7.06
N LYS A 23 7.56 -2.23 7.71
CA LYS A 23 8.19 -1.12 8.44
C LYS A 23 9.07 -1.64 9.58
N LYS A 24 8.61 -2.64 10.30
CA LYS A 24 9.37 -3.24 11.39
C LYS A 24 10.64 -3.91 10.89
N SER A 25 10.55 -4.74 9.88
CA SER A 25 11.70 -5.45 9.34
C SER A 25 12.71 -4.50 8.69
N LEU A 26 12.24 -3.42 8.06
CA LEU A 26 13.11 -2.39 7.51
C LEU A 26 13.89 -1.69 8.61
N GLN A 27 13.23 -1.37 9.71
CA GLN A 27 13.88 -0.76 10.87
C GLN A 27 14.99 -1.67 11.42
N GLU A 28 14.76 -2.98 11.40
CA GLU A 28 15.73 -3.99 11.84
C GLU A 28 16.78 -4.33 10.78
N SER A 29 16.72 -3.69 9.62
CA SER A 29 17.61 -3.95 8.47
C SER A 29 17.55 -5.38 7.97
N ASP A 30 16.42 -6.05 8.15
CA ASP A 30 16.18 -7.40 7.62
C ASP A 30 15.57 -7.27 6.23
N PHE A 31 16.41 -7.05 5.21
CA PHE A 31 15.95 -6.77 3.85
C PHE A 31 15.22 -7.93 3.21
N LYS A 32 15.56 -9.16 3.57
CA LYS A 32 14.87 -10.34 3.03
C LYS A 32 13.40 -10.37 3.48
N LYS A 33 13.18 -10.16 4.78
CA LYS A 33 11.84 -10.13 5.35
C LYS A 33 11.06 -8.91 4.85
N THR A 34 11.75 -7.78 4.73
CA THR A 34 11.17 -6.55 4.20
C THR A 34 10.64 -6.76 2.78
N GLY A 35 11.43 -7.41 1.92
CA GLY A 35 11.02 -7.71 0.55
C GLY A 35 9.84 -8.64 0.48
N ARG A 36 9.77 -9.65 1.33
CA ARG A 36 8.64 -10.58 1.38
C ARG A 36 7.36 -9.87 1.84
N SER A 37 7.46 -9.02 2.84
CA SER A 37 6.32 -8.28 3.36
C SER A 37 5.77 -7.32 2.30
N LEU A 38 6.66 -6.65 1.57
CA LEU A 38 6.27 -5.74 0.49
C LEU A 38 5.56 -6.50 -0.63
N GLU A 39 6.08 -7.67 -1.00
CA GLU A 39 5.46 -8.51 -2.01
C GLU A 39 4.05 -8.95 -1.59
N GLY A 40 3.88 -9.33 -0.33
CA GLY A 40 2.56 -9.67 0.22
C GLY A 40 1.59 -8.50 0.13
N MET A 41 2.05 -7.30 0.45
CA MET A 41 1.23 -6.09 0.34
C MET A 41 0.85 -5.82 -1.12
N GLN A 42 1.79 -5.92 -2.05
CA GLN A 42 1.52 -5.71 -3.47
C GLN A 42 0.48 -6.69 -4.00
N LYS A 43 0.56 -7.95 -3.61
CA LYS A 43 -0.41 -8.97 -3.99
C LYS A 43 -1.79 -8.68 -3.40
N SER A 44 -1.85 -8.26 -2.13
CA SER A 44 -3.11 -7.92 -1.48
C SER A 44 -3.84 -6.77 -2.16
N LEU A 45 -3.09 -5.83 -2.74
CA LEU A 45 -3.63 -4.64 -3.38
C LEU A 45 -3.58 -4.68 -4.91
N ALA A 46 -3.42 -5.87 -5.51
CA ALA A 46 -3.34 -6.00 -6.96
C ALA A 46 -4.55 -5.39 -7.67
N ASP A 47 -5.74 -5.50 -7.06
CA ASP A 47 -7.00 -5.01 -7.64
C ASP A 47 -7.43 -3.65 -7.09
N LEU A 48 -6.52 -2.92 -6.42
CA LEU A 48 -6.87 -1.66 -5.76
C LEU A 48 -7.57 -0.66 -6.68
N GLU A 49 -7.16 -0.57 -7.93
CA GLU A 49 -7.76 0.36 -8.89
C GLU A 49 -9.24 0.04 -9.17
N GLY A 50 -9.64 -1.22 -8.98
CA GLY A 50 -11.02 -1.66 -9.16
C GLY A 50 -11.88 -1.56 -7.91
N PHE A 51 -11.31 -1.16 -6.78
CA PHE A 51 -12.06 -1.02 -5.54
C PHE A 51 -13.06 0.13 -5.65
N LYS A 52 -14.18 0.00 -4.94
CA LYS A 52 -15.21 1.05 -4.90
C LYS A 52 -15.06 1.84 -3.60
N PRO A 53 -14.86 3.16 -3.69
CA PRO A 53 -14.74 3.97 -2.48
C PRO A 53 -16.07 4.01 -1.72
N HIS A 54 -15.99 4.06 -0.39
CA HIS A 54 -17.16 4.16 0.48
C HIS A 54 -17.72 5.58 0.52
N LYS A 55 -16.91 6.55 0.17
CA LYS A 55 -17.24 7.97 0.20
C LYS A 55 -16.72 8.61 -1.07
N ASN A 56 -17.43 9.63 -1.56
CA ASN A 56 -17.05 10.35 -2.79
C ASN A 56 -16.92 9.40 -4.01
N ALA A 57 -17.87 8.47 -4.13
CA ALA A 57 -17.87 7.49 -5.23
C ALA A 57 -17.91 8.15 -6.62
N GLU A 58 -18.42 9.37 -6.73
CA GLU A 58 -18.44 10.16 -7.95
C GLU A 58 -17.03 10.61 -8.38
N ARG A 59 -16.08 10.55 -7.46
CA ARG A 59 -14.68 10.90 -7.73
C ARG A 59 -13.85 9.65 -8.06
N MET A 60 -14.44 8.71 -8.78
CA MET A 60 -13.81 7.44 -9.10
C MET A 60 -12.48 7.59 -9.85
N GLU A 61 -12.39 8.56 -10.74
CA GLU A 61 -11.14 8.81 -11.48
C GLU A 61 -10.02 9.28 -10.55
N ASP A 62 -10.34 10.14 -9.58
CA ASP A 62 -9.36 10.57 -8.58
C ASP A 62 -8.90 9.38 -7.74
N PHE A 63 -9.82 8.51 -7.34
CA PHE A 63 -9.50 7.30 -6.60
C PHE A 63 -8.55 6.39 -7.38
N ARG A 64 -8.86 6.15 -8.66
CA ARG A 64 -8.03 5.31 -9.53
C ARG A 64 -6.63 5.89 -9.71
N GLU A 65 -6.55 7.21 -9.89
CA GLU A 65 -5.26 7.89 -10.03
C GLU A 65 -4.42 7.74 -8.77
N GLN A 66 -5.04 7.93 -7.59
CA GLN A 66 -4.34 7.74 -6.33
C GLN A 66 -3.89 6.29 -6.16
N ALA A 67 -4.73 5.32 -6.55
CA ALA A 67 -4.38 3.91 -6.49
C ALA A 67 -3.19 3.59 -7.38
N ARG A 68 -3.16 4.11 -8.60
CA ARG A 68 -2.04 3.92 -9.52
C ARG A 68 -0.75 4.53 -8.98
N THR A 69 -0.83 5.74 -8.44
CA THR A 69 0.33 6.41 -7.84
C THR A 69 0.86 5.62 -6.66
N PHE A 70 -0.04 5.13 -5.82
CA PHE A 70 0.30 4.31 -4.67
C PHE A 70 1.06 3.04 -5.10
N LYS A 71 0.52 2.33 -6.09
CA LYS A 71 1.15 1.11 -6.61
C LYS A 71 2.52 1.40 -7.23
N ALA A 72 2.66 2.52 -7.95
CA ALA A 72 3.93 2.94 -8.52
C ALA A 72 4.95 3.23 -7.42
N ASN A 73 4.53 3.84 -6.33
CA ASN A 73 5.41 4.12 -5.19
C ASN A 73 5.85 2.82 -4.49
N LEU A 74 4.98 1.81 -4.43
CA LEU A 74 5.37 0.50 -3.90
C LEU A 74 6.47 -0.14 -4.75
N VAL A 75 6.41 0.02 -6.06
CA VAL A 75 7.46 -0.48 -6.96
C VAL A 75 8.79 0.24 -6.68
N LYS A 76 8.76 1.55 -6.46
CA LYS A 76 9.96 2.31 -6.11
C LYS A 76 10.56 1.84 -4.80
N VAL A 77 9.73 1.58 -3.80
CA VAL A 77 10.18 1.03 -2.51
C VAL A 77 10.83 -0.33 -2.72
N ALA A 78 10.21 -1.18 -3.56
CA ALA A 78 10.76 -2.51 -3.85
C ALA A 78 12.17 -2.42 -4.45
N HIS A 79 12.40 -1.47 -5.34
CA HIS A 79 13.73 -1.24 -5.91
C HIS A 79 14.74 -0.79 -4.85
N ALA A 80 14.33 0.11 -3.95
CA ALA A 80 15.20 0.58 -2.86
C ALA A 80 15.57 -0.58 -1.93
N VAL A 81 14.61 -1.42 -1.59
CA VAL A 81 14.83 -2.59 -0.72
C VAL A 81 15.77 -3.60 -1.41
N LYS A 82 15.57 -3.84 -2.70
CA LYS A 82 16.40 -4.76 -3.47
C LYS A 82 17.84 -4.27 -3.52
N GLY A 83 18.04 -2.95 -3.63
CA GLY A 83 19.36 -2.33 -3.59
C GLY A 83 19.90 -2.13 -2.18
N ARG A 84 19.17 -2.54 -1.15
CA ARG A 84 19.52 -2.39 0.26
C ARG A 84 19.76 -0.93 0.66
N ASP A 85 19.04 -0.01 0.02
CA ASP A 85 19.09 1.41 0.32
C ASP A 85 18.04 1.73 1.38
N LYS A 86 18.42 1.57 2.64
CA LYS A 86 17.51 1.73 3.78
C LYS A 86 16.97 3.15 3.87
N ALA A 87 17.83 4.15 3.71
CA ALA A 87 17.42 5.56 3.80
C ALA A 87 16.36 5.91 2.75
N GLN A 88 16.56 5.47 1.52
CA GLN A 88 15.62 5.70 0.43
C GLN A 88 14.31 4.95 0.68
N ALA A 89 14.40 3.69 1.13
CA ALA A 89 13.22 2.90 1.44
C ALA A 89 12.40 3.55 2.57
N GLU A 90 13.05 4.06 3.60
CA GLU A 90 12.35 4.74 4.70
C GLU A 90 11.71 6.05 4.24
N SER A 91 12.40 6.82 3.40
CA SER A 91 11.85 8.06 2.84
C SER A 91 10.61 7.80 1.99
N LEU A 92 10.67 6.79 1.13
CA LEU A 92 9.53 6.40 0.30
C LEU A 92 8.38 5.84 1.14
N ALA A 93 8.70 5.08 2.19
CA ALA A 93 7.70 4.54 3.10
C ALA A 93 6.92 5.66 3.80
N ALA A 94 7.59 6.74 4.19
CA ALA A 94 6.91 7.89 4.78
C ALA A 94 5.91 8.52 3.82
N LYS A 95 6.25 8.62 2.55
CA LYS A 95 5.34 9.13 1.51
C LYS A 95 4.14 8.20 1.33
N ILE A 96 4.35 6.90 1.41
CA ILE A 96 3.28 5.91 1.30
C ILE A 96 2.34 6.02 2.49
N ASP A 97 2.85 6.18 3.71
CA ASP A 97 2.01 6.39 4.89
C ASP A 97 1.10 7.62 4.71
N THR A 98 1.64 8.73 4.20
CA THR A 98 0.87 9.93 3.91
C THR A 98 -0.22 9.66 2.88
N SER A 99 0.12 8.94 1.80
CA SER A 99 -0.84 8.57 0.76
C SER A 99 -1.99 7.72 1.30
N CYS A 100 -1.68 6.77 2.20
CA CYS A 100 -2.70 5.94 2.84
C CYS A 100 -3.69 6.78 3.64
N LEU A 101 -3.18 7.73 4.42
CA LEU A 101 -4.02 8.63 5.22
C LEU A 101 -4.89 9.52 4.33
N GLU A 102 -4.33 10.10 3.29
CA GLU A 102 -5.06 10.97 2.37
C GLU A 102 -6.18 10.21 1.65
N CYS A 103 -5.89 9.01 1.15
CA CYS A 103 -6.88 8.19 0.47
C CYS A 103 -8.00 7.77 1.41
N HIS A 104 -7.66 7.33 2.63
CA HIS A 104 -8.65 6.95 3.62
C HIS A 104 -9.53 8.14 4.01
N HIS A 105 -8.94 9.32 4.16
CA HIS A 105 -9.69 10.54 4.49
C HIS A 105 -10.69 10.89 3.39
N ALA A 106 -10.28 10.79 2.13
CA ALA A 106 -11.11 11.18 0.99
C ALA A 106 -12.17 10.15 0.61
N PHE A 107 -11.87 8.83 0.75
CA PHE A 107 -12.69 7.77 0.14
C PHE A 107 -13.21 6.71 1.12
N ARG A 108 -12.87 6.80 2.36
CA ARG A 108 -13.34 5.86 3.37
C ARG A 108 -14.16 6.58 4.48
#